data_a0bc4f69bc262c8180f5e60b23a662d3
#
_entry.id   a0bc4f69bc262c8180f5e60b23a662d3
#
_cell.length_a   1.000
_cell.length_b   1.000
_cell.length_c   1.000
_cell.angle_alpha   90.00
_cell.angle_beta   90.00
_cell.angle_gamma   90.00
#
_symmetry.space_group_name_H-M   'P 1'
#
loop_
_entity.id
_entity.type
_entity.pdbx_description
1 polymer ?
#
loop_
_entity_poly.entity_id
_entity_poly.type
_entity_poly.pdbx_seq_one_letter_code
_entity_poly.pdbx_strand_id
1 'polypeptide(L)'
;MATSGSPSFLAYAAGRDNLLRRIVTGLSTDERFAAVWLTGSFGPGEQDTVSDLDLSVLTTPTGCELLDDTALRGGTSEVRKLLLEQFGAPVIIHENPYNAPPGSSFSVVVYRDGRYTVDWTLFPPTQGHRPFDSLLLFDHAGVAVLPAVAPTDGPALSARLKERWAFFWMMALVTAKYWLRRDEVLVVVMLDQLERIAEDIQRLVSHEPPRYRAASRLALPRSLQDQSASLQRVCAGVDGLQSRVEAVTTSRVRNGQSAVEALMRLG
;
A
#
# COMPACT_ATOMS: atom_id res chain seq x y z
N MET A 1 1.37 16.81 14.01
CA MET A 1 2.15 16.84 15.28
C MET A 1 2.70 15.44 15.48
N ALA A 2 4.01 15.27 15.36
CA ALA A 2 4.66 14.00 15.68
C ALA A 2 4.46 13.76 17.19
N THR A 3 3.70 12.74 17.55
CA THR A 3 3.66 12.25 18.92
C THR A 3 5.07 11.78 19.26
N SER A 4 5.73 12.48 20.19
CA SER A 4 6.96 11.97 20.81
C SER A 4 6.63 10.59 21.37
N GLY A 5 7.11 9.54 20.68
CA GLY A 5 6.79 8.16 21.03
C GLY A 5 7.20 7.88 22.45
N SER A 6 6.43 7.07 23.15
CA SER A 6 6.85 6.56 24.46
C SER A 6 8.22 5.88 24.32
N PRO A 7 9.05 5.81 25.36
CA PRO A 7 10.35 5.13 25.31
C PRO A 7 10.27 3.71 24.72
N SER A 8 9.15 3.01 24.88
CA SER A 8 8.90 1.68 24.31
C SER A 8 8.77 1.70 22.77
N PHE A 9 8.14 2.73 22.19
CA PHE A 9 8.05 2.85 20.74
C PHE A 9 9.39 3.21 20.09
N LEU A 10 10.19 4.05 20.74
CA LEU A 10 11.54 4.36 20.25
C LEU A 10 12.44 3.12 20.32
N ALA A 11 12.33 2.32 21.37
CA ALA A 11 13.05 1.06 21.49
C ALA A 11 12.61 0.04 20.41
N TYR A 12 11.31 -0.02 20.10
CA TYR A 12 10.79 -0.83 19.02
C TYR A 12 11.40 -0.40 17.66
N ALA A 13 11.33 0.88 17.33
CA ALA A 13 11.89 1.39 16.08
C ALA A 13 13.41 1.10 15.97
N ALA A 14 14.17 1.34 17.04
CA ALA A 14 15.60 1.04 17.06
C ALA A 14 15.89 -0.45 16.85
N GLY A 15 15.10 -1.35 17.43
CA GLY A 15 15.22 -2.79 17.24
C GLY A 15 14.86 -3.23 15.81
N ARG A 16 13.80 -2.67 15.23
CA ARG A 16 13.44 -2.87 13.82
C ARG A 16 14.57 -2.43 12.88
N ASP A 17 15.15 -1.27 13.13
CA ASP A 17 16.24 -0.73 12.31
C ASP A 17 17.54 -1.56 12.47
N ASN A 18 17.74 -2.19 13.64
CA ASN A 18 18.79 -3.17 13.85
C ASN A 18 18.56 -4.45 13.03
N LEU A 19 17.31 -4.94 12.98
CA LEU A 19 16.93 -6.08 12.14
C LEU A 19 17.20 -5.75 10.66
N LEU A 20 16.78 -4.58 10.20
CA LEU A 20 17.02 -4.13 8.82
C LEU A 20 18.51 -4.12 8.48
N ARG A 21 19.35 -3.58 9.37
CA ARG A 21 20.82 -3.60 9.17
C ARG A 21 21.39 -5.01 9.05
N ARG A 22 20.95 -5.95 9.87
CA ARG A 22 21.38 -7.36 9.77
C ARG A 22 20.97 -7.97 8.43
N ILE A 23 19.70 -7.72 8.00
CA ILE A 23 19.20 -8.20 6.71
C ILE A 23 20.06 -7.64 5.57
N VAL A 24 20.26 -6.32 5.52
CA VAL A 24 21.03 -5.66 4.47
C VAL A 24 22.47 -6.19 4.44
N THR A 25 23.12 -6.32 5.59
CA THR A 25 24.49 -6.86 5.68
C THR A 25 24.55 -8.30 5.16
N GLY A 26 23.62 -9.16 5.56
CA GLY A 26 23.61 -10.56 5.11
C GLY A 26 23.32 -10.67 3.61
N LEU A 27 22.33 -9.96 3.11
CA LEU A 27 21.98 -10.01 1.67
C LEU A 27 23.07 -9.40 0.78
N SER A 28 23.71 -8.31 1.20
CA SER A 28 24.74 -7.63 0.39
C SER A 28 26.02 -8.46 0.19
N THR A 29 26.26 -9.48 1.02
CA THR A 29 27.40 -10.39 0.90
C THR A 29 27.06 -11.75 0.29
N ASP A 30 25.79 -11.98 -0.01
CA ASP A 30 25.30 -13.22 -0.61
C ASP A 30 25.11 -13.03 -2.12
N GLU A 31 25.85 -13.82 -2.91
CA GLU A 31 25.84 -13.75 -4.38
C GLU A 31 24.47 -14.05 -5.04
N ARG A 32 23.53 -14.59 -4.27
CA ARG A 32 22.16 -14.83 -4.74
C ARG A 32 21.34 -13.53 -4.91
N PHE A 33 21.83 -12.39 -4.41
CA PHE A 33 21.09 -11.14 -4.41
C PHE A 33 21.82 -10.03 -5.18
N ALA A 34 21.11 -9.39 -6.08
CA ALA A 34 21.62 -8.34 -6.94
C ALA A 34 21.36 -6.93 -6.40
N ALA A 35 20.19 -6.71 -5.78
CA ALA A 35 19.82 -5.42 -5.21
C ALA A 35 18.71 -5.58 -4.17
N VAL A 36 18.63 -4.62 -3.24
CA VAL A 36 17.57 -4.56 -2.22
C VAL A 36 17.12 -3.11 -2.03
N TRP A 37 15.82 -2.92 -1.92
CA TRP A 37 15.22 -1.63 -1.58
C TRP A 37 14.01 -1.79 -0.67
N LEU A 38 13.65 -0.73 0.06
CA LEU A 38 12.40 -0.62 0.78
C LEU A 38 11.34 0.09 -0.06
N THR A 39 10.14 -0.40 0.01
CA THR A 39 8.91 0.24 -0.50
C THR A 39 8.02 0.65 0.67
N GLY A 40 6.72 0.67 0.49
CA GLY A 40 5.80 1.00 1.56
C GLY A 40 6.04 2.39 2.13
N SER A 41 5.92 2.54 3.45
CA SER A 41 6.08 3.83 4.14
C SER A 41 7.53 4.34 4.14
N PHE A 42 8.51 3.44 4.03
CA PHE A 42 9.93 3.80 3.99
C PHE A 42 10.37 4.41 2.66
N GLY A 43 9.75 4.01 1.56
CA GLY A 43 10.09 4.52 0.24
C GLY A 43 10.00 6.05 0.15
N PRO A 44 8.84 6.68 0.40
CA PRO A 44 8.67 8.12 0.40
C PRO A 44 9.14 8.82 1.69
N GLY A 45 9.67 8.09 2.70
CA GLY A 45 10.09 8.66 3.97
C GLY A 45 8.92 8.99 4.93
N GLU A 46 7.79 8.31 4.78
CA GLU A 46 6.57 8.50 5.60
C GLU A 46 6.44 7.49 6.75
N GLN A 47 7.49 6.72 7.02
CA GLN A 47 7.49 5.72 8.09
C GLN A 47 7.33 6.34 9.48
N ASP A 48 6.71 5.60 10.37
CA ASP A 48 6.63 5.92 11.79
C ASP A 48 7.35 4.87 12.65
N THR A 49 7.22 5.01 13.97
CA THR A 49 7.90 4.13 14.93
C THR A 49 7.43 2.68 14.90
N VAL A 50 6.25 2.41 14.34
CA VAL A 50 5.65 1.06 14.27
C VAL A 50 5.47 0.55 12.85
N SER A 51 5.99 1.27 11.85
CA SER A 51 5.94 0.84 10.45
C SER A 51 6.65 -0.49 10.24
N ASP A 52 6.07 -1.37 9.44
CA ASP A 52 6.68 -2.61 8.98
C ASP A 52 7.79 -2.34 7.95
N LEU A 53 8.59 -3.36 7.65
CA LEU A 53 9.63 -3.30 6.62
C LEU A 53 9.12 -3.98 5.34
N ASP A 54 8.83 -3.20 4.30
CA ASP A 54 8.45 -3.72 2.99
C ASP A 54 9.70 -3.89 2.12
N LEU A 55 10.35 -5.05 2.21
CA LEU A 55 11.57 -5.38 1.49
C LEU A 55 11.28 -5.93 0.09
N SER A 56 11.91 -5.32 -0.88
CA SER A 56 11.97 -5.80 -2.25
C SER A 56 13.40 -6.21 -2.58
N VAL A 57 13.58 -7.45 -2.98
CA VAL A 57 14.88 -8.10 -3.17
C VAL A 57 14.98 -8.64 -4.59
N LEU A 58 15.91 -8.15 -5.37
CA LEU A 58 16.23 -8.68 -6.70
C LEU A 58 17.21 -9.83 -6.56
N THR A 59 16.85 -11.00 -7.07
CA THR A 59 17.75 -12.15 -7.10
C THR A 59 18.70 -12.08 -8.30
N THR A 60 19.82 -12.78 -8.19
CA THR A 60 20.65 -13.16 -9.34
C THR A 60 20.14 -14.46 -9.97
N PRO A 61 20.67 -14.92 -11.12
CA PRO A 61 20.32 -16.24 -11.65
C PRO A 61 20.55 -17.39 -10.66
N THR A 62 21.58 -17.31 -9.81
CA THR A 62 21.83 -18.30 -8.75
C THR A 62 20.81 -18.26 -7.62
N GLY A 63 20.15 -17.13 -7.42
CA GLY A 63 19.08 -16.97 -6.43
C GLY A 63 17.69 -17.39 -6.89
N CYS A 64 17.52 -17.82 -8.15
CA CYS A 64 16.20 -18.19 -8.69
C CYS A 64 15.55 -19.39 -7.99
N GLU A 65 16.31 -20.23 -7.29
CA GLU A 65 15.76 -21.31 -6.45
C GLU A 65 14.84 -20.80 -5.34
N LEU A 66 15.03 -19.53 -4.93
CA LEU A 66 14.16 -18.86 -3.94
C LEU A 66 12.80 -18.46 -4.48
N LEU A 67 12.57 -18.57 -5.79
CA LEU A 67 11.35 -18.14 -6.49
C LEU A 67 10.42 -19.32 -6.83
N ASP A 68 10.61 -20.46 -6.18
CA ASP A 68 9.75 -21.62 -6.42
C ASP A 68 8.27 -21.34 -6.09
N ASP A 69 7.37 -22.12 -6.67
CA ASP A 69 5.92 -21.98 -6.54
C ASP A 69 5.31 -22.79 -5.38
N THR A 70 6.12 -23.19 -4.40
CA THR A 70 5.68 -24.02 -3.27
C THR A 70 4.49 -23.40 -2.54
N ALA A 71 4.46 -22.08 -2.44
CA ALA A 71 3.36 -21.34 -1.82
C ALA A 71 2.01 -21.57 -2.52
N LEU A 72 1.97 -21.76 -3.84
CA LEU A 72 0.76 -22.10 -4.58
C LEU A 72 0.17 -23.44 -4.18
N ARG A 73 0.97 -24.31 -3.56
CA ARG A 73 0.58 -25.62 -3.05
C ARG A 73 0.25 -25.60 -1.56
N GLY A 74 0.19 -24.40 -0.95
CA GLY A 74 -0.15 -24.20 0.46
C GLY A 74 0.99 -24.51 1.43
N GLY A 75 2.24 -24.49 0.95
CA GLY A 75 3.44 -24.71 1.76
C GLY A 75 4.36 -23.50 1.81
N THR A 76 5.39 -23.58 2.67
CA THR A 76 6.52 -22.65 2.71
C THR A 76 7.72 -23.32 2.03
N SER A 77 8.39 -22.60 1.13
CA SER A 77 9.63 -23.09 0.54
C SER A 77 10.71 -23.28 1.61
N GLU A 78 11.30 -24.47 1.72
CA GLU A 78 12.35 -24.73 2.69
C GLU A 78 13.57 -23.85 2.43
N VAL A 79 13.89 -23.54 1.18
CA VAL A 79 15.02 -22.67 0.82
C VAL A 79 14.77 -21.24 1.29
N ARG A 80 13.55 -20.72 1.07
CA ARG A 80 13.17 -19.38 1.59
C ARG A 80 13.11 -19.37 3.12
N LYS A 81 12.59 -20.41 3.74
CA LYS A 81 12.55 -20.52 5.20
C LYS A 81 13.95 -20.43 5.79
N LEU A 82 14.92 -21.19 5.25
CA LEU A 82 16.31 -21.13 5.70
C LEU A 82 16.92 -19.75 5.53
N LEU A 83 16.61 -19.05 4.44
CA LEU A 83 17.02 -17.66 4.24
C LEU A 83 16.44 -16.75 5.32
N LEU A 84 15.13 -16.83 5.56
CA LEU A 84 14.44 -15.95 6.51
C LEU A 84 14.92 -16.17 7.95
N GLU A 85 15.22 -17.42 8.33
CA GLU A 85 15.73 -17.81 9.65
C GLU A 85 17.14 -17.27 9.94
N GLN A 86 17.93 -16.92 8.93
CA GLN A 86 19.27 -16.32 9.11
C GLN A 86 19.22 -14.97 9.84
N PHE A 87 18.12 -14.24 9.72
CA PHE A 87 17.97 -12.89 10.28
C PHE A 87 17.31 -12.86 11.66
N GLY A 88 16.88 -14.01 12.16
CA GLY A 88 16.24 -14.16 13.46
C GLY A 88 15.30 -15.35 13.50
N ALA A 89 14.73 -15.65 14.66
CA ALA A 89 13.76 -16.74 14.81
C ALA A 89 12.35 -16.25 14.39
N PRO A 90 11.77 -16.71 13.26
CA PRO A 90 10.39 -16.37 12.92
C PRO A 90 9.41 -17.00 13.91
N VAL A 91 8.36 -16.28 14.28
CA VAL A 91 7.16 -16.83 14.94
C VAL A 91 6.06 -17.10 13.94
N ILE A 92 6.07 -16.37 12.81
CA ILE A 92 5.15 -16.54 11.70
C ILE A 92 5.98 -16.41 10.40
N ILE A 93 5.77 -17.34 9.49
CA ILE A 93 6.10 -17.20 8.06
C ILE A 93 4.80 -17.48 7.31
N HIS A 94 4.31 -16.49 6.59
CA HIS A 94 3.11 -16.61 5.77
C HIS A 94 3.44 -16.26 4.33
N GLU A 95 3.44 -17.26 3.46
CA GLU A 95 3.61 -17.05 2.03
C GLU A 95 2.26 -16.80 1.36
N ASN A 96 2.18 -15.73 0.57
CA ASN A 96 0.97 -15.35 -0.12
C ASN A 96 1.24 -15.13 -1.62
N PRO A 97 0.99 -16.16 -2.45
CA PRO A 97 1.25 -16.07 -3.89
C PRO A 97 0.38 -15.04 -4.61
N TYR A 98 -0.76 -14.66 -4.03
CA TYR A 98 -1.65 -13.64 -4.62
C TYR A 98 -1.12 -12.21 -4.46
N ASN A 99 -0.21 -11.97 -3.52
CA ASN A 99 0.47 -10.68 -3.35
C ASN A 99 1.80 -10.62 -4.12
N ALA A 100 2.27 -11.76 -4.63
CA ALA A 100 3.49 -11.82 -5.41
C ALA A 100 3.25 -11.31 -6.85
N PRO A 101 4.08 -10.40 -7.39
CA PRO A 101 4.11 -10.13 -8.81
C PRO A 101 4.40 -11.41 -9.62
N PRO A 102 3.98 -11.48 -10.90
CA PRO A 102 4.22 -12.67 -11.72
C PRO A 102 5.71 -13.08 -11.74
N GLY A 103 5.98 -14.35 -11.43
CA GLY A 103 7.34 -14.90 -11.38
C GLY A 103 8.15 -14.52 -10.13
N SER A 104 7.54 -13.83 -9.17
CA SER A 104 8.12 -13.42 -7.89
C SER A 104 7.56 -14.26 -6.75
N SER A 105 8.15 -14.17 -5.56
CA SER A 105 7.54 -14.69 -4.33
C SER A 105 7.27 -13.59 -3.33
N PHE A 106 6.26 -13.78 -2.47
CA PHE A 106 5.91 -12.86 -1.39
C PHE A 106 5.71 -13.62 -0.09
N SER A 107 6.33 -13.15 0.98
CA SER A 107 6.23 -13.73 2.32
C SER A 107 6.13 -12.63 3.36
N VAL A 108 5.18 -12.77 4.30
CA VAL A 108 5.13 -11.96 5.53
C VAL A 108 5.82 -12.73 6.64
N VAL A 109 6.78 -12.12 7.29
CA VAL A 109 7.55 -12.73 8.37
C VAL A 109 7.46 -11.90 9.63
N VAL A 110 7.06 -12.52 10.74
CA VAL A 110 7.10 -11.88 12.06
C VAL A 110 8.25 -12.50 12.85
N TYR A 111 9.26 -11.70 13.16
CA TYR A 111 10.41 -12.13 13.94
C TYR A 111 10.13 -12.06 15.45
N ARG A 112 10.61 -13.08 16.19
CA ARG A 112 10.33 -13.23 17.63
C ARG A 112 10.88 -12.06 18.44
N ASP A 113 12.11 -11.66 18.17
CA ASP A 113 12.79 -10.58 18.86
C ASP A 113 12.20 -9.23 18.48
N GLY A 114 11.29 -8.74 19.30
CA GLY A 114 10.60 -7.46 19.09
C GLY A 114 9.32 -7.53 18.27
N ARG A 115 8.98 -8.70 17.70
CA ARG A 115 7.76 -8.90 16.87
C ARG A 115 7.72 -7.98 15.66
N TYR A 116 8.87 -7.79 15.02
CA TYR A 116 8.98 -6.98 13.81
C TYR A 116 8.39 -7.72 12.63
N THR A 117 7.52 -7.06 11.88
CA THR A 117 6.96 -7.58 10.63
C THR A 117 7.86 -7.14 9.48
N VAL A 118 8.16 -8.08 8.61
CA VAL A 118 8.89 -7.84 7.37
C VAL A 118 8.14 -8.51 6.22
N ASP A 119 7.72 -7.71 5.26
CA ASP A 119 7.16 -8.16 4.01
C ASP A 119 8.30 -8.34 3.02
N TRP A 120 8.48 -9.57 2.57
CA TRP A 120 9.54 -9.95 1.63
C TRP A 120 8.95 -10.17 0.25
N THR A 121 9.37 -9.37 -0.72
CA THR A 121 9.10 -9.63 -2.14
C THR A 121 10.42 -9.97 -2.82
N LEU A 122 10.56 -11.20 -3.31
CA LEU A 122 11.74 -11.64 -4.07
C LEU A 122 11.40 -11.58 -5.56
N PHE A 123 12.20 -10.87 -6.33
CA PHE A 123 12.03 -10.67 -7.76
C PHE A 123 13.05 -11.47 -8.57
N PRO A 124 12.68 -12.02 -9.73
CA PRO A 124 13.62 -12.64 -10.65
C PRO A 124 14.53 -11.59 -11.29
N PRO A 125 15.72 -11.98 -11.79
CA PRO A 125 16.67 -11.06 -12.43
C PRO A 125 16.09 -10.28 -13.61
N THR A 126 15.06 -10.83 -14.25
CA THR A 126 14.36 -10.20 -15.39
C THR A 126 13.53 -8.97 -15.00
N GLN A 127 13.30 -8.75 -13.71
CA GLN A 127 12.57 -7.60 -13.16
C GLN A 127 13.54 -6.57 -12.55
N GLY A 128 14.68 -6.32 -13.20
CA GLY A 128 15.75 -5.45 -12.73
C GLY A 128 15.41 -3.95 -12.74
N HIS A 129 14.30 -3.57 -12.10
CA HIS A 129 13.91 -2.18 -11.93
C HIS A 129 13.24 -1.99 -10.56
N ARG A 130 13.32 -0.78 -10.01
CA ARG A 130 12.69 -0.40 -8.76
C ARG A 130 11.80 0.83 -8.91
N PRO A 131 10.75 1.00 -8.09
CA PRO A 131 9.93 2.22 -8.09
C PRO A 131 10.75 3.47 -7.73
N PHE A 132 10.37 4.62 -8.27
CA PHE A 132 11.01 5.90 -7.96
C PHE A 132 10.89 6.29 -6.49
N ASP A 133 9.78 5.92 -5.84
CA ASP A 133 9.47 6.16 -4.43
C ASP A 133 9.94 5.04 -3.51
N SER A 134 11.03 4.38 -3.86
CA SER A 134 11.68 3.35 -3.05
C SER A 134 13.00 3.84 -2.46
N LEU A 135 13.33 3.35 -1.26
CA LEU A 135 14.61 3.61 -0.62
C LEU A 135 15.61 2.50 -0.96
N LEU A 136 16.61 2.81 -1.77
CA LEU A 136 17.66 1.87 -2.15
C LEU A 136 18.55 1.56 -0.93
N LEU A 137 18.79 0.28 -0.66
CA LEU A 137 19.65 -0.19 0.42
C LEU A 137 21.02 -0.66 -0.09
N PHE A 138 21.06 -1.47 -1.16
CA PHE A 138 22.25 -1.75 -1.95
C PHE A 138 21.88 -2.14 -3.39
N ASP A 139 22.86 -2.03 -4.30
CA ASP A 139 22.68 -2.34 -5.72
C ASP A 139 24.02 -2.77 -6.34
N HIS A 140 24.13 -4.06 -6.69
CA HIS A 140 25.27 -4.63 -7.41
C HIS A 140 25.00 -4.78 -8.91
N ALA A 141 23.75 -4.57 -9.35
CA ALA A 141 23.34 -4.80 -10.74
C ALA A 141 23.07 -3.52 -11.53
N GLY A 142 23.07 -2.35 -10.91
CA GLY A 142 22.72 -1.09 -11.58
C GLY A 142 21.23 -1.03 -11.92
N VAL A 143 20.35 -1.34 -10.97
CA VAL A 143 18.90 -1.45 -11.14
C VAL A 143 18.30 -0.13 -11.61
N ALA A 144 17.62 -0.15 -12.74
CA ALA A 144 16.95 1.03 -13.28
C ALA A 144 15.83 1.50 -12.35
N VAL A 145 15.73 2.82 -12.16
CA VAL A 145 14.59 3.43 -11.45
C VAL A 145 13.45 3.60 -12.45
N LEU A 146 12.30 2.97 -12.14
CA LEU A 146 11.08 3.28 -12.88
C LEU A 146 10.63 4.69 -12.51
N PRO A 147 10.53 5.61 -13.48
CA PRO A 147 10.01 6.93 -13.21
C PRO A 147 8.56 6.85 -12.71
N ALA A 148 8.15 7.83 -11.94
CA ALA A 148 6.74 8.05 -11.68
C ALA A 148 6.05 8.33 -13.02
N VAL A 149 5.38 7.33 -13.55
CA VAL A 149 4.62 7.51 -14.80
C VAL A 149 3.31 8.19 -14.46
N ALA A 150 3.21 9.46 -14.81
CA ALA A 150 1.91 10.12 -14.81
C ALA A 150 0.97 9.39 -15.77
N PRO A 151 -0.33 9.27 -15.46
CA PRO A 151 -1.28 8.70 -16.39
C PRO A 151 -1.24 9.51 -17.69
N THR A 152 -0.97 8.84 -18.81
CA THR A 152 -1.02 9.48 -20.12
C THR A 152 -2.47 9.65 -20.54
N ASP A 153 -2.78 10.76 -21.25
CA ASP A 153 -4.09 10.96 -21.86
C ASP A 153 -4.47 9.79 -22.76
N GLY A 154 -5.75 9.51 -22.84
CA GLY A 154 -6.26 8.53 -23.78
C GLY A 154 -7.35 7.63 -23.24
N PRO A 155 -7.77 6.61 -24.01
CA PRO A 155 -8.87 5.74 -23.66
C PRO A 155 -8.70 5.01 -22.32
N ALA A 156 -7.46 4.62 -21.98
CA ALA A 156 -7.14 3.91 -20.74
C ALA A 156 -7.35 4.81 -19.51
N LEU A 157 -6.90 6.07 -19.52
CA LEU A 157 -7.13 7.03 -18.46
C LEU A 157 -8.62 7.32 -18.31
N SER A 158 -9.32 7.57 -19.44
CA SER A 158 -10.76 7.81 -19.45
C SER A 158 -11.54 6.64 -18.83
N ALA A 159 -11.21 5.40 -19.21
CA ALA A 159 -11.86 4.21 -18.68
C ALA A 159 -11.63 4.06 -17.17
N ARG A 160 -10.38 4.22 -16.71
CA ARG A 160 -10.01 4.14 -15.30
C ARG A 160 -10.70 5.23 -14.48
N LEU A 161 -10.75 6.45 -15.00
CA LEU A 161 -11.39 7.57 -14.31
C LEU A 161 -12.91 7.35 -14.17
N LYS A 162 -13.57 6.85 -15.21
CA LYS A 162 -15.00 6.48 -15.16
C LYS A 162 -15.28 5.38 -14.14
N GLU A 163 -14.43 4.35 -14.10
CA GLU A 163 -14.54 3.25 -13.14
C GLU A 163 -14.39 3.77 -11.72
N ARG A 164 -13.35 4.57 -11.42
CA ARG A 164 -13.11 5.14 -10.10
C ARG A 164 -14.21 6.09 -9.65
N TRP A 165 -14.73 6.90 -10.56
CA TRP A 165 -15.87 7.78 -10.30
C TRP A 165 -17.12 7.00 -9.91
N ALA A 166 -17.50 6.00 -10.70
CA ALA A 166 -18.67 5.17 -10.41
C ALA A 166 -18.50 4.39 -9.09
N PHE A 167 -17.30 3.84 -8.86
CA PHE A 167 -16.98 3.11 -7.64
C PHE A 167 -17.04 4.00 -6.39
N PHE A 168 -16.55 5.25 -6.47
CA PHE A 168 -16.67 6.21 -5.38
C PHE A 168 -18.13 6.41 -4.95
N TRP A 169 -19.02 6.72 -5.89
CA TRP A 169 -20.42 6.98 -5.56
C TRP A 169 -21.16 5.75 -5.05
N MET A 170 -20.84 4.58 -5.58
CA MET A 170 -21.35 3.32 -5.04
C MET A 170 -20.94 3.12 -3.59
N MET A 171 -19.65 3.33 -3.29
CA MET A 171 -19.13 3.18 -1.92
C MET A 171 -19.66 4.24 -0.98
N ALA A 172 -19.89 5.47 -1.43
CA ALA A 172 -20.50 6.53 -0.64
C ALA A 172 -21.94 6.16 -0.22
N LEU A 173 -22.73 5.56 -1.12
CA LEU A 173 -24.07 5.03 -0.80
C LEU A 173 -24.01 3.87 0.21
N VAL A 174 -23.04 2.98 0.07
CA VAL A 174 -22.83 1.89 1.02
C VAL A 174 -22.47 2.43 2.41
N THR A 175 -21.57 3.41 2.47
CA THR A 175 -21.16 4.08 3.71
C THR A 175 -22.35 4.75 4.40
N ALA A 176 -23.20 5.48 3.64
CA ALA A 176 -24.41 6.10 4.16
C ALA A 176 -25.38 5.06 4.77
N LYS A 177 -25.49 3.86 4.18
CA LYS A 177 -26.31 2.77 4.73
C LYS A 177 -25.75 2.23 6.06
N TYR A 178 -24.42 2.09 6.18
CA TYR A 178 -23.81 1.70 7.46
C TYR A 178 -24.00 2.78 8.52
N TRP A 179 -23.87 4.05 8.16
CA TRP A 179 -24.15 5.16 9.06
C TRP A 179 -25.60 5.14 9.57
N LEU A 180 -26.59 4.91 8.71
CA LEU A 180 -27.99 4.74 9.09
C LEU A 180 -28.22 3.56 10.05
N ARG A 181 -27.43 2.48 9.90
CA ARG A 181 -27.46 1.31 10.80
C ARG A 181 -26.71 1.56 12.10
N ARG A 182 -26.07 2.71 12.28
CA ARG A 182 -25.21 3.07 13.41
C ARG A 182 -24.03 2.12 13.59
N ASP A 183 -23.52 1.56 12.50
CA ASP A 183 -22.31 0.72 12.51
C ASP A 183 -21.07 1.60 12.43
N GLU A 184 -20.70 2.19 13.57
CA GLU A 184 -19.63 3.18 13.67
C GLU A 184 -18.29 2.66 13.16
N VAL A 185 -17.99 1.37 13.37
CA VAL A 185 -16.73 0.75 12.97
C VAL A 185 -16.65 0.63 11.43
N LEU A 186 -17.68 0.09 10.81
CA LEU A 186 -17.70 -0.04 9.35
C LEU A 186 -17.74 1.33 8.65
N VAL A 187 -18.43 2.32 9.22
CA VAL A 187 -18.41 3.68 8.67
C VAL A 187 -16.99 4.25 8.63
N VAL A 188 -16.21 4.09 9.71
CA VAL A 188 -14.82 4.56 9.75
C VAL A 188 -13.96 3.89 8.68
N VAL A 189 -14.04 2.57 8.54
CA VAL A 189 -13.31 1.81 7.52
C VAL A 189 -13.69 2.26 6.11
N MET A 190 -14.99 2.46 5.87
CA MET A 190 -15.48 2.90 4.56
C MET A 190 -15.08 4.35 4.25
N LEU A 191 -15.03 5.24 5.26
CA LEU A 191 -14.57 6.62 5.07
C LEU A 191 -13.10 6.67 4.65
N ASP A 192 -12.22 5.88 5.26
CA ASP A 192 -10.82 5.79 4.82
C ASP A 192 -10.73 5.32 3.36
N GLN A 193 -11.53 4.33 2.99
CA GLN A 193 -11.58 3.86 1.60
C GLN A 193 -12.09 4.93 0.63
N LEU A 194 -13.12 5.69 1.01
CA LEU A 194 -13.64 6.79 0.19
C LEU A 194 -12.62 7.89 -0.03
N GLU A 195 -11.87 8.27 1.01
CA GLU A 195 -10.81 9.26 0.90
C GLU A 195 -9.71 8.81 -0.07
N ARG A 196 -9.31 7.53 -0.01
CA ARG A 196 -8.34 6.94 -0.96
C ARG A 196 -8.85 7.01 -2.41
N ILE A 197 -10.12 6.67 -2.63
CA ILE A 197 -10.71 6.75 -3.98
C ILE A 197 -10.78 8.20 -4.46
N ALA A 198 -11.17 9.15 -3.58
CA ALA A 198 -11.22 10.57 -3.88
C ALA A 198 -9.85 11.13 -4.29
N GLU A 199 -8.79 10.75 -3.58
CA GLU A 199 -7.42 11.12 -3.94
C GLU A 199 -6.99 10.50 -5.27
N ASP A 200 -7.35 9.24 -5.54
CA ASP A 200 -7.09 8.62 -6.85
C ASP A 200 -7.75 9.39 -7.98
N ILE A 201 -9.02 9.79 -7.82
CA ILE A 201 -9.74 10.62 -8.79
C ILE A 201 -9.01 11.95 -8.98
N GLN A 202 -8.68 12.63 -7.87
CA GLN A 202 -7.97 13.91 -7.90
C GLN A 202 -6.64 13.80 -8.66
N ARG A 203 -5.85 12.77 -8.41
CA ARG A 203 -4.56 12.54 -9.10
C ARG A 203 -4.76 12.24 -10.58
N LEU A 204 -5.72 11.40 -10.93
CA LEU A 204 -6.03 11.07 -12.32
C LEU A 204 -6.42 12.31 -13.14
N VAL A 205 -7.28 13.20 -12.59
CA VAL A 205 -7.67 14.44 -13.28
C VAL A 205 -6.57 15.50 -13.29
N SER A 206 -5.57 15.38 -12.41
CA SER A 206 -4.41 16.27 -12.36
C SER A 206 -3.19 15.71 -13.12
N HIS A 207 -3.31 14.52 -13.73
CA HIS A 207 -2.20 13.80 -14.38
C HIS A 207 -1.01 13.59 -13.43
N GLU A 208 -1.27 13.44 -12.13
CA GLU A 208 -0.24 13.17 -11.14
C GLU A 208 0.09 11.67 -11.08
N PRO A 209 1.36 11.32 -10.87
CA PRO A 209 1.77 9.93 -10.70
C PRO A 209 1.16 9.33 -9.42
N PRO A 210 1.01 7.99 -9.36
CA PRO A 210 0.63 7.31 -8.12
C PRO A 210 1.66 7.61 -7.03
N ARG A 211 1.17 7.81 -5.81
CA ARG A 211 2.01 7.96 -4.62
C ARG A 211 1.66 6.86 -3.63
N TYR A 212 2.66 6.37 -2.91
CA TYR A 212 2.38 5.57 -1.73
C TYR A 212 1.61 6.43 -0.73
N ARG A 213 0.60 5.84 -0.12
CA ARG A 213 -0.12 6.44 0.99
C ARG A 213 -0.03 5.51 2.19
N ALA A 214 0.63 5.94 3.24
CA ALA A 214 0.52 5.28 4.53
C ALA A 214 -0.96 5.18 4.94
N ALA A 215 -1.29 4.17 5.74
CA ALA A 215 -2.64 4.06 6.32
C ALA A 215 -3.03 5.41 6.93
N SER A 216 -4.27 5.84 6.66
CA SER A 216 -4.71 7.17 7.01
C SER A 216 -4.40 7.50 8.47
N ARG A 217 -3.58 8.53 8.68
CA ARG A 217 -3.31 9.12 10.00
C ARG A 217 -4.36 10.16 10.38
N LEU A 218 -5.44 10.26 9.61
CA LEU A 218 -6.54 11.16 9.90
C LEU A 218 -7.13 10.79 11.26
N ALA A 219 -7.44 11.81 12.04
CA ALA A 219 -8.20 11.62 13.25
C ALA A 219 -9.52 10.93 12.88
N LEU A 220 -9.64 9.65 13.22
CA LEU A 220 -10.83 8.88 12.92
C LEU A 220 -12.04 9.58 13.57
N PRO A 221 -13.13 9.82 12.82
CA PRO A 221 -14.33 10.45 13.35
C PRO A 221 -14.90 9.56 14.46
N ARG A 222 -14.97 10.09 15.69
CA ARG A 222 -15.32 9.34 16.89
C ARG A 222 -16.81 9.26 17.16
N SER A 223 -17.61 10.14 16.56
CA SER A 223 -19.05 10.18 16.74
C SER A 223 -19.78 10.01 15.41
N LEU A 224 -21.02 9.56 15.46
CA LEU A 224 -21.89 9.48 14.27
C LEU A 224 -22.03 10.84 13.59
N GLN A 225 -22.03 11.95 14.36
CA GLN A 225 -22.06 13.30 13.82
C GLN A 225 -20.79 13.63 13.04
N ASP A 226 -19.60 13.32 13.59
CA ASP A 226 -18.32 13.54 12.91
C ASP A 226 -18.21 12.66 11.67
N GLN A 227 -18.70 11.43 11.72
CA GLN A 227 -18.77 10.50 10.59
C GLN A 227 -19.65 11.05 9.47
N SER A 228 -20.83 11.56 9.82
CA SER A 228 -21.75 12.22 8.89
C SER A 228 -21.09 13.42 8.22
N ALA A 229 -20.47 14.31 8.99
CA ALA A 229 -19.77 15.48 8.47
C ALA A 229 -18.59 15.09 7.57
N SER A 230 -17.87 14.01 7.91
CA SER A 230 -16.76 13.49 7.11
C SER A 230 -17.26 12.94 5.78
N LEU A 231 -18.34 12.15 5.78
CA LEU A 231 -18.95 11.63 4.55
C LEU A 231 -19.41 12.75 3.63
N GLN A 232 -20.10 13.76 4.17
CA GLN A 232 -20.56 14.92 3.40
C GLN A 232 -19.38 15.69 2.79
N ARG A 233 -18.33 15.93 3.55
CA ARG A 233 -17.12 16.63 3.09
C ARG A 233 -16.42 15.89 1.95
N VAL A 234 -16.22 14.57 2.08
CA VAL A 234 -15.58 13.78 1.03
C VAL A 234 -16.44 13.75 -0.23
N CYS A 235 -17.76 13.58 -0.11
CA CYS A 235 -18.69 13.62 -1.24
C CYS A 235 -18.67 14.99 -1.94
N ALA A 236 -18.70 16.09 -1.20
CA ALA A 236 -18.65 17.45 -1.77
C ALA A 236 -17.30 17.70 -2.47
N GLY A 237 -16.19 17.20 -1.91
CA GLY A 237 -14.87 17.28 -2.55
C GLY A 237 -14.84 16.59 -3.91
N VAL A 238 -15.39 15.37 -4.00
CA VAL A 238 -15.46 14.63 -5.28
C VAL A 238 -16.46 15.26 -6.24
N ASP A 239 -17.64 15.72 -5.76
CA ASP A 239 -18.59 16.46 -6.60
C ASP A 239 -17.93 17.66 -7.29
N GLY A 240 -17.12 18.42 -6.58
CA GLY A 240 -16.35 19.53 -7.12
C GLY A 240 -15.37 19.15 -8.25
N LEU A 241 -15.06 17.88 -8.43
CA LEU A 241 -14.21 17.38 -9.52
C LEU A 241 -14.99 17.01 -10.79
N GLN A 242 -16.32 17.00 -10.76
CA GLN A 242 -17.14 16.49 -11.87
C GLN A 242 -16.78 17.11 -13.21
N SER A 243 -16.70 18.43 -13.31
CA SER A 243 -16.36 19.11 -14.57
C SER A 243 -14.98 18.70 -15.11
N ARG A 244 -14.02 18.50 -14.24
CA ARG A 244 -12.67 18.04 -14.61
C ARG A 244 -12.70 16.59 -15.10
N VAL A 245 -13.46 15.72 -14.43
CA VAL A 245 -13.65 14.32 -14.84
C VAL A 245 -14.32 14.28 -16.22
N GLU A 246 -15.37 15.07 -16.45
CA GLU A 246 -16.07 15.15 -17.74
C GLU A 246 -15.15 15.68 -18.86
N ALA A 247 -14.29 16.64 -18.56
CA ALA A 247 -13.31 17.14 -19.51
C ALA A 247 -12.30 16.05 -19.94
N VAL A 248 -11.72 15.30 -18.98
CA VAL A 248 -10.76 14.22 -19.26
C VAL A 248 -11.44 13.03 -19.95
N THR A 249 -12.65 12.67 -19.53
CA THR A 249 -13.37 11.51 -20.09
C THR A 249 -14.11 11.83 -21.38
N THR A 250 -14.21 13.10 -21.77
CA THR A 250 -14.99 13.60 -22.92
C THR A 250 -16.45 13.12 -22.91
N SER A 251 -17.00 12.86 -21.72
CA SER A 251 -18.35 12.34 -21.55
C SER A 251 -18.93 12.76 -20.20
N ARG A 252 -20.24 12.94 -20.15
CA ARG A 252 -20.94 13.16 -18.89
C ARG A 252 -20.81 11.96 -17.97
N VAL A 253 -20.57 12.22 -16.68
CA VAL A 253 -20.56 11.20 -15.63
C VAL A 253 -21.76 11.39 -14.71
N ARG A 254 -22.32 10.29 -14.21
CA ARG A 254 -23.43 10.34 -13.24
C ARG A 254 -22.85 10.65 -11.87
N ASN A 255 -23.49 11.57 -11.17
CA ASN A 255 -23.15 11.96 -9.80
C ASN A 255 -24.14 11.32 -8.82
N GLY A 256 -23.63 10.79 -7.72
CA GLY A 256 -24.43 10.13 -6.69
C GLY A 256 -24.73 11.00 -5.46
N GLN A 257 -24.28 12.26 -5.42
CA GLN A 257 -24.36 13.10 -4.23
C GLN A 257 -25.79 13.24 -3.71
N SER A 258 -26.75 13.57 -4.58
CA SER A 258 -28.17 13.70 -4.19
C SER A 258 -28.75 12.42 -3.60
N ALA A 259 -28.30 11.25 -4.04
CA ALA A 259 -28.74 9.97 -3.51
C ALA A 259 -28.14 9.70 -2.11
N VAL A 260 -26.87 10.04 -1.91
CA VAL A 260 -26.22 9.97 -0.59
C VAL A 260 -26.92 10.90 0.40
N GLU A 261 -27.14 12.16 0.03
CA GLU A 261 -27.85 13.14 0.86
C GLU A 261 -29.29 12.71 1.19
N ALA A 262 -29.99 12.10 0.22
CA ALA A 262 -31.34 11.59 0.45
C ALA A 262 -31.34 10.47 1.49
N LEU A 263 -30.37 9.55 1.45
CA LEU A 263 -30.21 8.51 2.47
C LEU A 263 -29.89 9.12 3.84
N MET A 264 -28.97 10.09 3.89
CA MET A 264 -28.57 10.70 5.16
C MET A 264 -29.69 11.51 5.83
N ARG A 265 -30.67 11.98 5.07
CA ARG A 265 -31.88 12.64 5.65
C ARG A 265 -32.86 11.68 6.31
N LEU A 266 -32.68 10.37 6.17
CA LEU A 266 -33.52 9.36 6.84
C LEU A 266 -33.11 9.07 8.28
N GLY A 267 -31.91 9.47 8.71
CA GLY A 267 -31.37 9.24 10.06
C GLY A 267 -31.12 10.51 10.82
#